data_b72bbf3c545ac7be59c5f79c05c2f2ee
#
_entry.id   b72bbf3c545ac7be59c5f79c05c2f2ee
#
_cell.length_a   1.000
_cell.length_b   1.000
_cell.length_c   1.000
_cell.angle_alpha   90.00
_cell.angle_beta   90.00
_cell.angle_gamma   90.00
#
_symmetry.space_group_name_H-M   'P 1'
#
loop_
_entity.id
_entity.type
_entity.pdbx_description
1 polymer ?
#
loop_
_entity_poly.entity_id
_entity_poly.type
_entity_poly.pdbx_seq_one_letter_code
_entity_poly.pdbx_strand_id
1 'polypeptide(L)'
;MYLELDHLSKQFDGKYAVHELSLGLEEGGLLCILGSSGCGKTTTLNMIGGFLRPDGGCVRLDGQDITALPPERRPVSTVFQSYGLFPHMSVLQNVTYGLKFRNYSRAEAKEKGRRYLELVGLAEREDARISELSGGQQQRVALARALIVEPKLCLLDEPLSNLDAALRVRMRGELKRLQQELGTTMVFVTHDQEEALILADSIAVMSGGELLQLGSAEEVFRHPANDYIASFLGLNDIVWKDDGSVLKVIRHG
;
A
#
# COMPACT_ATOMS: atom_id res chain seq x y z
N MET A 1 -1.55 -14.41 12.67
CA MET A 1 -1.03 -13.33 11.78
C MET A 1 -0.98 -13.85 10.35
N TYR A 2 -1.43 -13.07 9.38
CA TYR A 2 -1.36 -13.44 7.96
C TYR A 2 -0.06 -12.96 7.30
N LEU A 3 0.30 -11.68 7.50
CA LEU A 3 1.65 -11.19 7.27
C LEU A 3 2.37 -11.04 8.61
N GLU A 4 3.61 -11.51 8.68
CA GLU A 4 4.47 -11.39 9.86
C GLU A 4 5.86 -10.96 9.42
N LEU A 5 6.34 -9.86 10.01
CA LEU A 5 7.73 -9.44 9.95
C LEU A 5 8.36 -9.74 11.31
N ASP A 6 9.45 -10.48 11.33
CA ASP A 6 10.08 -10.95 12.55
C ASP A 6 11.55 -10.48 12.56
N HIS A 7 11.85 -9.46 13.40
CA HIS A 7 13.15 -8.81 13.57
C HIS A 7 13.84 -8.40 12.24
N LEU A 8 13.01 -7.91 11.29
CA LEU A 8 13.47 -7.58 9.94
C LEU A 8 14.46 -6.42 9.98
N SER A 9 15.65 -6.62 9.42
CA SER A 9 16.72 -5.63 9.48
C SER A 9 17.39 -5.44 8.12
N LYS A 10 17.78 -4.19 7.82
CA LYS A 10 18.55 -3.83 6.62
C LYS A 10 19.51 -2.69 6.89
N GLN A 11 20.74 -2.87 6.45
CA GLN A 11 21.79 -1.85 6.52
C GLN A 11 22.24 -1.41 5.13
N PHE A 12 22.64 -0.15 5.02
CA PHE A 12 23.38 0.41 3.90
C PHE A 12 24.56 1.21 4.45
N ASP A 13 25.75 0.93 3.97
CA ASP A 13 26.99 1.61 4.38
C ASP A 13 27.19 1.68 5.92
N GLY A 14 26.85 0.57 6.61
CA GLY A 14 26.97 0.45 8.05
C GLY A 14 25.88 1.16 8.87
N LYS A 15 24.88 1.75 8.22
CA LYS A 15 23.72 2.39 8.89
C LYS A 15 22.46 1.57 8.68
N TYR A 16 21.68 1.39 9.73
CA TYR A 16 20.38 0.76 9.62
C TYR A 16 19.38 1.67 8.90
N ALA A 17 18.82 1.16 7.82
CA ALA A 17 17.64 1.73 7.18
C ALA A 17 16.36 1.15 7.78
N VAL A 18 16.45 -0.11 8.27
CA VAL A 18 15.42 -0.79 9.08
C VAL A 18 16.15 -1.62 10.12
N HIS A 19 15.76 -1.54 11.38
CA HIS A 19 16.38 -2.20 12.51
C HIS A 19 15.36 -2.97 13.33
N GLU A 20 15.50 -4.29 13.37
CA GLU A 20 14.71 -5.24 14.16
C GLU A 20 13.17 -5.00 14.10
N LEU A 21 12.67 -4.66 12.92
CA LEU A 21 11.26 -4.39 12.71
C LEU A 21 10.44 -5.66 12.86
N SER A 22 9.57 -5.69 13.88
CA SER A 22 8.61 -6.77 14.09
C SER A 22 7.19 -6.22 14.08
N LEU A 23 6.34 -6.75 13.20
CA LEU A 23 4.92 -6.40 13.13
C LEU A 23 4.13 -7.51 12.46
N GLY A 24 2.82 -7.47 12.64
CA GLY A 24 1.90 -8.42 12.02
C GLY A 24 0.64 -7.76 11.48
N LEU A 25 0.02 -8.43 10.51
CA LEU A 25 -1.25 -8.04 9.91
C LEU A 25 -2.12 -9.26 9.71
N GLU A 26 -3.41 -9.16 10.04
CA GLU A 26 -4.39 -10.21 9.79
C GLU A 26 -4.83 -10.22 8.31
N GLU A 27 -5.40 -11.35 7.89
CA GLU A 27 -5.95 -11.50 6.54
C GLU A 27 -7.07 -10.48 6.28
N GLY A 28 -7.09 -9.90 5.09
CA GLY A 28 -8.06 -8.87 4.71
C GLY A 28 -7.82 -7.51 5.35
N GLY A 29 -6.82 -7.35 6.23
CA GLY A 29 -6.49 -6.09 6.87
C GLY A 29 -5.72 -5.12 5.97
N LEU A 30 -5.75 -3.83 6.34
CA LEU A 30 -5.04 -2.75 5.68
C LEU A 30 -4.10 -2.07 6.68
N LEU A 31 -2.79 -2.35 6.54
CA LEU A 31 -1.73 -1.75 7.36
C LEU A 31 -1.14 -0.52 6.67
N CYS A 32 -1.04 0.57 7.41
CA CYS A 32 -0.24 1.73 7.01
C CYS A 32 1.12 1.73 7.70
N ILE A 33 2.20 1.84 6.95
CA ILE A 33 3.51 2.21 7.50
C ILE A 33 3.67 3.72 7.31
N LEU A 34 3.62 4.45 8.40
CA LEU A 34 3.62 5.92 8.46
C LEU A 34 4.94 6.43 9.02
N GLY A 35 5.47 7.52 8.49
CA GLY A 35 6.68 8.15 9.01
C GLY A 35 7.28 9.18 8.06
N SER A 36 8.26 9.93 8.52
CA SER A 36 8.98 10.93 7.72
C SER A 36 9.77 10.30 6.55
N SER A 37 10.18 11.12 5.58
CA SER A 37 11.04 10.66 4.49
C SER A 37 12.35 10.07 5.03
N GLY A 38 12.78 8.93 4.46
CA GLY A 38 14.02 8.26 4.85
C GLY A 38 13.95 7.40 6.12
N CYS A 39 12.77 7.25 6.76
CA CYS A 39 12.64 6.42 7.98
C CYS A 39 12.57 4.90 7.74
N GLY A 40 12.70 4.42 6.49
CA GLY A 40 12.76 2.98 6.19
C GLY A 40 11.50 2.37 5.56
N LYS A 41 10.43 3.13 5.32
CA LYS A 41 9.13 2.64 4.78
C LYS A 41 9.28 1.88 3.45
N THR A 42 9.80 2.54 2.42
CA THR A 42 10.03 1.93 1.09
C THR A 42 11.02 0.78 1.17
N THR A 43 12.02 0.85 2.06
CA THR A 43 12.97 -0.25 2.31
C THR A 43 12.23 -1.47 2.87
N THR A 44 11.35 -1.28 3.84
CA THR A 44 10.49 -2.34 4.40
C THR A 44 9.60 -2.94 3.33
N LEU A 45 8.92 -2.09 2.55
CA LEU A 45 8.06 -2.55 1.45
C LEU A 45 8.83 -3.40 0.44
N ASN A 46 10.04 -2.96 0.06
CA ASN A 46 10.91 -3.67 -0.88
C ASN A 46 11.40 -5.02 -0.31
N MET A 47 11.63 -5.12 0.99
CA MET A 47 11.95 -6.40 1.63
C MET A 47 10.75 -7.35 1.61
N ILE A 48 9.53 -6.87 1.88
CA ILE A 48 8.29 -7.67 1.78
C ILE A 48 8.06 -8.10 0.33
N GLY A 49 8.26 -7.20 -0.64
CA GLY A 49 8.10 -7.49 -2.07
C GLY A 49 9.19 -8.38 -2.68
N GLY A 50 10.30 -8.59 -1.98
CA GLY A 50 11.43 -9.40 -2.45
C GLY A 50 12.40 -8.66 -3.40
N PHE A 51 12.20 -7.36 -3.60
CA PHE A 51 13.11 -6.51 -4.39
C PHE A 51 14.41 -6.21 -3.64
N LEU A 52 14.40 -6.37 -2.31
CA LEU A 52 15.53 -6.18 -1.44
C LEU A 52 15.62 -7.36 -0.45
N ARG A 53 16.80 -7.96 -0.34
CA ARG A 53 17.03 -9.01 0.65
C ARG A 53 17.34 -8.37 2.01
N PRO A 54 16.65 -8.76 3.09
CA PRO A 54 17.01 -8.35 4.44
C PRO A 54 18.38 -8.92 4.84
N ASP A 55 19.05 -8.24 5.76
CA ASP A 55 20.31 -8.69 6.36
C ASP A 55 20.06 -9.53 7.63
N GLY A 56 18.89 -9.37 8.25
CA GLY A 56 18.43 -10.15 9.41
C GLY A 56 16.91 -10.25 9.44
N GLY A 57 16.41 -11.21 10.20
CA GLY A 57 14.99 -11.46 10.36
C GLY A 57 14.35 -12.21 9.18
N CYS A 58 13.02 -12.31 9.21
CA CYS A 58 12.27 -13.00 8.17
C CYS A 58 10.91 -12.35 7.88
N VAL A 59 10.39 -12.65 6.69
CA VAL A 59 9.05 -12.27 6.21
C VAL A 59 8.24 -13.56 6.03
N ARG A 60 7.14 -13.70 6.76
CA ARG A 60 6.18 -14.80 6.59
C ARG A 60 4.87 -14.28 6.04
N LEU A 61 4.30 -15.00 5.10
CA LEU A 61 2.98 -14.70 4.53
C LEU A 61 2.16 -15.99 4.50
N ASP A 62 0.98 -15.96 5.14
CA ASP A 62 0.10 -17.13 5.28
C ASP A 62 0.87 -18.35 5.84
N GLY A 63 1.63 -18.13 6.92
CA GLY A 63 2.46 -19.13 7.59
C GLY A 63 3.71 -19.61 6.83
N GLN A 64 3.94 -19.13 5.61
CA GLN A 64 5.09 -19.53 4.78
C GLN A 64 6.19 -18.47 4.85
N ASP A 65 7.43 -18.89 5.10
CA ASP A 65 8.60 -18.02 4.97
C ASP A 65 8.88 -17.73 3.50
N ILE A 66 8.75 -16.47 3.12
CA ILE A 66 8.99 -15.97 1.76
C ILE A 66 10.29 -15.15 1.66
N THR A 67 11.09 -15.09 2.71
CA THR A 67 12.27 -14.22 2.82
C THR A 67 13.27 -14.44 1.69
N ALA A 68 13.56 -15.71 1.37
CA ALA A 68 14.52 -16.08 0.34
C ALA A 68 13.92 -16.13 -1.08
N LEU A 69 12.59 -15.99 -1.22
CA LEU A 69 11.92 -16.05 -2.53
C LEU A 69 12.16 -14.74 -3.30
N PRO A 70 12.52 -14.82 -4.60
CA PRO A 70 12.60 -13.65 -5.45
C PRO A 70 11.20 -13.09 -5.74
N PRO A 71 11.06 -11.82 -6.19
CA PRO A 71 9.77 -11.13 -6.34
C PRO A 71 8.74 -11.92 -7.18
N GLU A 72 9.16 -12.52 -8.29
CA GLU A 72 8.28 -13.25 -9.21
C GLU A 72 7.72 -14.57 -8.64
N ARG A 73 8.27 -15.06 -7.53
CA ARG A 73 7.79 -16.27 -6.82
C ARG A 73 6.98 -15.96 -5.58
N ARG A 74 6.91 -14.67 -5.18
CA ARG A 74 6.09 -14.26 -4.03
C ARG A 74 4.63 -14.08 -4.47
N PRO A 75 3.65 -14.50 -3.67
CA PRO A 75 2.24 -14.23 -3.95
C PRO A 75 1.86 -12.79 -3.58
N VAL A 76 2.68 -11.85 -4.01
CA VAL A 76 2.62 -10.43 -3.67
C VAL A 76 2.57 -9.61 -4.95
N SER A 77 1.75 -8.56 -4.97
CA SER A 77 1.76 -7.54 -6.03
C SER A 77 2.18 -6.20 -5.46
N THR A 78 2.86 -5.38 -6.27
CA THR A 78 3.33 -4.06 -5.85
C THR A 78 2.87 -2.98 -6.82
N VAL A 79 2.29 -1.90 -6.28
CA VAL A 79 2.06 -0.64 -6.97
C VAL A 79 3.13 0.34 -6.51
N PHE A 80 4.00 0.74 -7.42
CA PHE A 80 5.06 1.71 -7.17
C PHE A 80 4.55 3.15 -7.24
N GLN A 81 5.24 4.09 -6.63
CA GLN A 81 4.93 5.51 -6.64
C GLN A 81 4.78 6.10 -8.07
N SER A 82 5.57 5.62 -9.03
CA SER A 82 5.49 6.00 -10.45
C SER A 82 4.45 5.22 -11.26
N TYR A 83 3.63 4.38 -10.57
CA TYR A 83 2.65 3.44 -11.14
C TYR A 83 3.25 2.33 -12.01
N GLY A 84 4.42 2.51 -12.61
CA GLY A 84 5.14 1.51 -13.43
C GLY A 84 4.32 0.97 -14.61
N LEU A 85 3.42 1.78 -15.21
CA LEU A 85 2.59 1.37 -16.34
C LEU A 85 3.43 1.26 -17.62
N PHE A 86 3.05 0.34 -18.50
CA PHE A 86 3.70 0.12 -19.78
C PHE A 86 3.15 1.13 -20.80
N PRO A 87 3.91 2.17 -21.22
CA PRO A 87 3.39 3.27 -22.03
C PRO A 87 3.00 2.85 -23.46
N HIS A 88 3.59 1.77 -23.96
CA HIS A 88 3.34 1.20 -25.29
C HIS A 88 2.14 0.25 -25.34
N MET A 89 1.52 -0.03 -24.22
CA MET A 89 0.33 -0.90 -24.08
C MET A 89 -0.93 -0.08 -23.83
N SER A 90 -2.08 -0.61 -24.28
CA SER A 90 -3.38 -0.05 -23.90
C SER A 90 -3.68 -0.28 -22.42
N VAL A 91 -4.72 0.37 -21.91
CA VAL A 91 -5.23 0.18 -20.54
C VAL A 91 -5.53 -1.29 -20.25
N LEU A 92 -6.30 -1.94 -21.12
CA LEU A 92 -6.65 -3.36 -20.95
C LEU A 92 -5.41 -4.26 -21.01
N GLN A 93 -4.45 -3.96 -21.91
CA GLN A 93 -3.20 -4.70 -22.00
C GLN A 93 -2.34 -4.55 -20.73
N ASN A 94 -2.30 -3.36 -20.13
CA ASN A 94 -1.64 -3.14 -18.85
C ASN A 94 -2.28 -3.97 -17.74
N VAL A 95 -3.59 -3.88 -17.59
CA VAL A 95 -4.33 -4.60 -16.54
C VAL A 95 -4.13 -6.10 -16.67
N THR A 96 -4.26 -6.64 -17.89
CA THR A 96 -4.19 -8.09 -18.11
C THR A 96 -2.77 -8.66 -18.22
N TYR A 97 -1.74 -7.81 -18.14
CA TYR A 97 -0.36 -8.23 -18.40
C TYR A 97 0.10 -9.40 -17.52
N GLY A 98 -0.19 -9.35 -16.22
CA GLY A 98 0.19 -10.38 -15.26
C GLY A 98 -0.47 -11.75 -15.54
N LEU A 99 -1.66 -11.77 -16.16
CA LEU A 99 -2.38 -13.00 -16.48
C LEU A 99 -1.69 -13.83 -17.59
N LYS A 100 -0.79 -13.22 -18.37
CA LYS A 100 0.02 -13.95 -19.37
C LYS A 100 0.94 -15.02 -18.75
N PHE A 101 1.27 -14.87 -17.50
CA PHE A 101 2.12 -15.79 -16.73
C PHE A 101 1.31 -16.74 -15.86
N ARG A 102 0.00 -16.77 -16.05
CA ARG A 102 -0.98 -17.63 -15.38
C ARG A 102 -1.70 -18.46 -16.44
N ASN A 103 -2.39 -19.50 -16.04
CA ASN A 103 -3.12 -20.41 -16.95
C ASN A 103 -4.45 -19.79 -17.43
N TYR A 104 -4.42 -18.57 -18.02
CA TYR A 104 -5.58 -17.92 -18.62
C TYR A 104 -5.46 -17.92 -20.14
N SER A 105 -6.53 -18.31 -20.83
CA SER A 105 -6.67 -18.05 -22.25
C SER A 105 -6.76 -16.55 -22.53
N ARG A 106 -6.49 -16.15 -23.76
CA ARG A 106 -6.58 -14.72 -24.17
C ARG A 106 -7.99 -14.15 -23.96
N ALA A 107 -9.02 -14.97 -24.19
CA ALA A 107 -10.43 -14.57 -24.02
C ALA A 107 -10.77 -14.37 -22.54
N GLU A 108 -10.43 -15.32 -21.67
CA GLU A 108 -10.65 -15.23 -20.23
C GLU A 108 -9.88 -14.06 -19.61
N ALA A 109 -8.62 -13.84 -20.00
CA ALA A 109 -7.84 -12.71 -19.53
C ALA A 109 -8.49 -11.37 -19.92
N LYS A 110 -9.02 -11.26 -21.15
CA LYS A 110 -9.72 -10.06 -21.63
C LYS A 110 -11.02 -9.82 -20.85
N GLU A 111 -11.80 -10.85 -20.62
CA GLU A 111 -13.05 -10.77 -19.85
C GLU A 111 -12.77 -10.34 -18.40
N LYS A 112 -11.82 -11.03 -17.74
CA LYS A 112 -11.39 -10.67 -16.38
C LYS A 112 -10.87 -9.23 -16.33
N GLY A 113 -10.08 -8.80 -17.34
CA GLY A 113 -9.58 -7.43 -17.44
C GLY A 113 -10.69 -6.38 -17.48
N ARG A 114 -11.74 -6.62 -18.26
CA ARG A 114 -12.92 -5.73 -18.34
C ARG A 114 -13.63 -5.60 -17.00
N ARG A 115 -13.84 -6.72 -16.28
CA ARG A 115 -14.42 -6.69 -14.93
C ARG A 115 -13.61 -5.83 -13.97
N TYR A 116 -12.28 -5.94 -13.99
CA TYR A 116 -11.42 -5.11 -13.14
C TYR A 116 -11.41 -3.63 -13.58
N LEU A 117 -11.56 -3.36 -14.88
CA LEU A 117 -11.75 -1.98 -15.37
C LEU A 117 -13.09 -1.38 -14.93
N GLU A 118 -14.15 -2.18 -14.90
CA GLU A 118 -15.45 -1.76 -14.33
C GLU A 118 -15.33 -1.43 -12.85
N LEU A 119 -14.67 -2.29 -12.05
CA LEU A 119 -14.42 -2.07 -10.62
C LEU A 119 -13.71 -0.74 -10.31
N VAL A 120 -12.78 -0.33 -11.19
CA VAL A 120 -12.04 0.93 -11.04
C VAL A 120 -12.65 2.09 -11.85
N GLY A 121 -13.85 1.92 -12.45
CA GLY A 121 -14.55 2.97 -13.20
C GLY A 121 -13.85 3.41 -14.48
N LEU A 122 -13.21 2.48 -15.19
CA LEU A 122 -12.48 2.73 -16.44
C LEU A 122 -12.93 1.82 -17.61
N ALA A 123 -14.13 1.25 -17.56
CA ALA A 123 -14.64 0.33 -18.59
C ALA A 123 -14.57 0.90 -20.00
N GLU A 124 -14.94 2.19 -20.17
CA GLU A 124 -14.93 2.86 -21.48
C GLU A 124 -13.53 3.28 -21.98
N ARG A 125 -12.48 2.97 -21.22
CA ARG A 125 -11.10 3.35 -21.53
C ARG A 125 -10.20 2.16 -21.88
N GLU A 126 -10.75 0.97 -22.15
CA GLU A 126 -9.98 -0.25 -22.35
C GLU A 126 -8.91 -0.16 -23.45
N ASP A 127 -9.20 0.57 -24.53
CA ASP A 127 -8.31 0.72 -25.68
C ASP A 127 -7.44 1.98 -25.62
N ALA A 128 -7.66 2.88 -24.66
CA ALA A 128 -6.91 4.11 -24.50
C ALA A 128 -5.42 3.84 -24.22
N ARG A 129 -4.54 4.76 -24.64
CA ARG A 129 -3.13 4.74 -24.27
C ARG A 129 -2.93 5.35 -22.89
N ILE A 130 -1.86 4.94 -22.20
CA ILE A 130 -1.56 5.46 -20.86
C ILE A 130 -1.34 6.98 -20.86
N SER A 131 -0.74 7.52 -21.92
CA SER A 131 -0.51 8.96 -22.09
C SER A 131 -1.79 9.80 -22.23
N GLU A 132 -2.94 9.18 -22.51
CA GLU A 132 -4.24 9.84 -22.65
C GLU A 132 -5.00 9.92 -21.32
N LEU A 133 -4.44 9.33 -20.25
CA LEU A 133 -5.07 9.24 -18.95
C LEU A 133 -4.55 10.32 -18.00
N SER A 134 -5.46 10.83 -17.15
CA SER A 134 -5.08 11.64 -15.99
C SER A 134 -4.30 10.80 -14.95
N GLY A 135 -3.57 11.45 -14.04
CA GLY A 135 -2.82 10.77 -12.99
C GLY A 135 -3.68 9.80 -12.15
N GLY A 136 -4.90 10.22 -11.75
CA GLY A 136 -5.81 9.34 -11.03
C GLY A 136 -6.34 8.17 -11.86
N GLN A 137 -6.51 8.35 -13.18
CA GLN A 137 -6.85 7.24 -14.06
C GLN A 137 -5.68 6.26 -14.20
N GLN A 138 -4.46 6.75 -14.32
CA GLN A 138 -3.26 5.91 -14.36
C GLN A 138 -3.09 5.11 -13.07
N GLN A 139 -3.32 5.73 -11.93
CA GLN A 139 -3.31 5.04 -10.63
C GLN A 139 -4.35 3.91 -10.58
N ARG A 140 -5.58 4.16 -11.01
CA ARG A 140 -6.65 3.14 -11.06
C ARG A 140 -6.27 1.97 -11.99
N VAL A 141 -5.62 2.23 -13.11
CA VAL A 141 -5.05 1.18 -13.98
C VAL A 141 -3.98 0.36 -13.25
N ALA A 142 -3.08 1.02 -12.50
CA ALA A 142 -2.04 0.34 -11.75
C ALA A 142 -2.61 -0.54 -10.63
N LEU A 143 -3.64 -0.05 -9.91
CA LEU A 143 -4.38 -0.82 -8.92
C LEU A 143 -5.07 -2.04 -9.55
N ALA A 144 -5.82 -1.85 -10.64
CA ALA A 144 -6.47 -2.94 -11.34
C ALA A 144 -5.47 -4.01 -11.82
N ARG A 145 -4.30 -3.58 -12.35
CA ARG A 145 -3.21 -4.48 -12.76
C ARG A 145 -2.63 -5.28 -11.58
N ALA A 146 -2.46 -4.64 -10.43
CA ALA A 146 -1.93 -5.30 -9.24
C ALA A 146 -2.93 -6.30 -8.63
N LEU A 147 -4.22 -5.99 -8.68
CA LEU A 147 -5.27 -6.77 -8.05
C LEU A 147 -5.82 -7.92 -8.92
N ILE A 148 -5.77 -7.78 -10.27
CA ILE A 148 -6.32 -8.80 -11.18
C ILE A 148 -5.67 -10.19 -11.07
N VAL A 149 -4.43 -10.24 -10.61
CA VAL A 149 -3.71 -11.49 -10.36
C VAL A 149 -4.08 -12.15 -9.04
N GLU A 150 -5.00 -11.52 -8.26
CA GLU A 150 -5.49 -12.01 -6.98
C GLU A 150 -4.33 -12.36 -6.02
N PRO A 151 -3.50 -11.35 -5.69
CA PRO A 151 -2.36 -11.59 -4.82
C PRO A 151 -2.82 -11.86 -3.39
N LYS A 152 -2.04 -12.65 -2.62
CA LYS A 152 -2.26 -12.79 -1.17
C LYS A 152 -2.01 -11.49 -0.43
N LEU A 153 -1.10 -10.63 -0.95
CA LEU A 153 -0.74 -9.35 -0.36
C LEU A 153 -0.52 -8.30 -1.46
N CYS A 154 -1.14 -7.14 -1.34
CA CYS A 154 -0.90 -5.98 -2.20
C CYS A 154 -0.10 -4.91 -1.48
N LEU A 155 1.04 -4.52 -2.04
CA LEU A 155 1.92 -3.48 -1.53
C LEU A 155 1.73 -2.20 -2.32
N LEU A 156 1.62 -1.06 -1.64
CA LEU A 156 1.38 0.24 -2.25
C LEU A 156 2.43 1.23 -1.74
N ASP A 157 3.33 1.67 -2.63
CA ASP A 157 4.39 2.62 -2.30
C ASP A 157 3.94 4.05 -2.65
N GLU A 158 3.57 4.83 -1.63
CA GLU A 158 3.04 6.19 -1.73
C GLU A 158 1.99 6.36 -2.86
N PRO A 159 0.92 5.56 -2.86
CA PRO A 159 0.05 5.43 -4.02
C PRO A 159 -0.68 6.72 -4.40
N LEU A 160 -0.82 7.68 -3.48
CA LEU A 160 -1.61 8.90 -3.67
C LEU A 160 -0.73 10.17 -3.79
N SER A 161 0.60 10.06 -3.64
CA SER A 161 1.50 11.21 -3.55
C SER A 161 1.52 12.11 -4.79
N ASN A 162 1.33 11.54 -5.98
CA ASN A 162 1.39 12.25 -7.26
C ASN A 162 0.04 12.89 -7.68
N LEU A 163 -0.96 12.91 -6.79
CA LEU A 163 -2.30 13.44 -7.08
C LEU A 163 -2.50 14.82 -6.43
N ASP A 164 -3.31 15.66 -7.10
CA ASP A 164 -3.82 16.87 -6.48
C ASP A 164 -4.74 16.57 -5.28
N ALA A 165 -4.96 17.57 -4.42
CA ALA A 165 -5.68 17.39 -3.16
C ALA A 165 -7.12 16.87 -3.35
N ALA A 166 -7.86 17.38 -4.34
CA ALA A 166 -9.25 16.98 -4.58
C ALA A 166 -9.34 15.54 -5.09
N LEU A 167 -8.42 15.17 -5.99
CA LEU A 167 -8.35 13.82 -6.54
C LEU A 167 -7.88 12.82 -5.47
N ARG A 168 -6.93 13.22 -4.60
CA ARG A 168 -6.45 12.39 -3.49
C ARG A 168 -7.57 11.97 -2.54
N VAL A 169 -8.45 12.91 -2.16
CA VAL A 169 -9.63 12.61 -1.32
C VAL A 169 -10.54 11.55 -1.96
N ARG A 170 -10.82 11.68 -3.26
CA ARG A 170 -11.62 10.68 -3.99
C ARG A 170 -10.94 9.31 -4.03
N MET A 171 -9.64 9.31 -4.33
CA MET A 171 -8.87 8.07 -4.47
C MET A 171 -8.71 7.32 -3.15
N ARG A 172 -8.67 8.01 -2.00
CA ARG A 172 -8.73 7.37 -0.68
C ARG A 172 -10.00 6.52 -0.54
N GLY A 173 -11.17 7.12 -0.82
CA GLY A 173 -12.46 6.39 -0.75
C GLY A 173 -12.51 5.20 -1.72
N GLU A 174 -12.03 5.37 -2.95
CA GLU A 174 -11.98 4.29 -3.95
C GLU A 174 -11.05 3.15 -3.51
N LEU A 175 -9.86 3.46 -2.97
CA LEU A 175 -8.92 2.46 -2.50
C LEU A 175 -9.50 1.63 -1.34
N LYS A 176 -10.11 2.30 -0.33
CA LYS A 176 -10.75 1.60 0.79
C LYS A 176 -11.90 0.71 0.31
N ARG A 177 -12.76 1.23 -0.57
CA ARG A 177 -13.85 0.45 -1.17
C ARG A 177 -13.34 -0.78 -1.91
N LEU A 178 -12.34 -0.64 -2.78
CA LEU A 178 -11.75 -1.76 -3.52
C LEU A 178 -11.14 -2.80 -2.58
N GLN A 179 -10.43 -2.37 -1.54
CA GLN A 179 -9.84 -3.25 -0.55
C GLN A 179 -10.92 -4.08 0.17
N GLN A 180 -12.00 -3.45 0.60
CA GLN A 180 -13.12 -4.11 1.27
C GLN A 180 -13.89 -5.05 0.33
N GLU A 181 -14.19 -4.60 -0.89
CA GLU A 181 -14.95 -5.37 -1.89
C GLU A 181 -14.22 -6.64 -2.33
N LEU A 182 -12.88 -6.58 -2.44
CA LEU A 182 -12.06 -7.70 -2.84
C LEU A 182 -11.52 -8.51 -1.65
N GLY A 183 -11.66 -8.03 -0.42
CA GLY A 183 -11.11 -8.68 0.78
C GLY A 183 -9.58 -8.82 0.75
N THR A 184 -8.88 -7.97 -0.01
CA THR A 184 -7.44 -8.10 -0.23
C THR A 184 -6.67 -7.56 0.96
N THR A 185 -5.70 -8.33 1.47
CA THR A 185 -4.74 -7.85 2.46
C THR A 185 -3.80 -6.83 1.81
N MET A 186 -3.64 -5.66 2.43
CA MET A 186 -2.84 -4.57 1.86
C MET A 186 -1.87 -3.97 2.88
N VAL A 187 -0.68 -3.62 2.41
CA VAL A 187 0.26 -2.76 3.12
C VAL A 187 0.53 -1.54 2.25
N PHE A 188 0.31 -0.35 2.78
CA PHE A 188 0.70 0.86 2.09
C PHE A 188 1.63 1.72 2.92
N VAL A 189 2.52 2.45 2.26
CA VAL A 189 3.40 3.41 2.91
C VAL A 189 3.00 4.82 2.49
N THR A 190 3.04 5.74 3.44
CA THR A 190 2.77 7.16 3.21
C THR A 190 3.48 8.02 4.24
N HIS A 191 3.60 9.30 3.96
CA HIS A 191 3.96 10.33 4.93
C HIS A 191 2.77 11.23 5.28
N ASP A 192 1.61 10.99 4.67
CA ASP A 192 0.36 11.75 4.89
C ASP A 192 -0.45 11.10 6.03
N GLN A 193 -0.63 11.86 7.10
CA GLN A 193 -1.34 11.41 8.31
C GLN A 193 -2.82 11.19 8.07
N GLU A 194 -3.45 12.00 7.20
CA GLU A 194 -4.86 11.83 6.84
C GLU A 194 -5.10 10.54 6.06
N GLU A 195 -4.14 10.16 5.19
CA GLU A 195 -4.21 8.88 4.49
C GLU A 195 -4.18 7.72 5.48
N ALA A 196 -3.21 7.75 6.41
CA ALA A 196 -3.08 6.72 7.43
C ALA A 196 -4.35 6.60 8.27
N LEU A 197 -4.87 7.73 8.77
CA LEU A 197 -6.04 7.78 9.64
C LEU A 197 -7.33 7.30 8.96
N ILE A 198 -7.53 7.65 7.68
CA ILE A 198 -8.78 7.35 6.96
C ILE A 198 -8.78 5.92 6.38
N LEU A 199 -7.62 5.45 5.91
CA LEU A 199 -7.53 4.18 5.17
C LEU A 199 -7.23 2.99 6.07
N ALA A 200 -6.29 3.15 7.02
CA ALA A 200 -5.70 2.04 7.74
C ALA A 200 -6.64 1.42 8.78
N ASP A 201 -6.60 0.11 8.89
CA ASP A 201 -7.13 -0.62 10.05
C ASP A 201 -6.10 -0.61 11.18
N SER A 202 -4.80 -0.69 10.81
CA SER A 202 -3.66 -0.57 11.73
C SER A 202 -2.57 0.32 11.16
N ILE A 203 -1.85 1.03 12.03
CA ILE A 203 -0.78 1.96 11.69
C ILE A 203 0.50 1.55 12.42
N ALA A 204 1.57 1.39 11.65
CA ALA A 204 2.94 1.25 12.15
C ALA A 204 3.67 2.60 11.95
N VAL A 205 3.94 3.31 13.04
CA VAL A 205 4.70 4.57 12.99
C VAL A 205 6.18 4.26 13.05
N MET A 206 6.93 4.68 12.03
CA MET A 206 8.38 4.47 11.93
C MET A 206 9.15 5.79 11.99
N SER A 207 10.32 5.74 12.65
CA SER A 207 11.30 6.82 12.64
C SER A 207 12.71 6.23 12.77
N GLY A 208 13.66 6.76 12.00
CA GLY A 208 15.08 6.35 12.09
C GLY A 208 15.33 4.85 11.83
N GLY A 209 14.47 4.18 11.08
CA GLY A 209 14.57 2.73 10.82
C GLY A 209 13.90 1.84 11.86
N GLU A 210 13.31 2.40 12.90
CA GLU A 210 12.70 1.68 14.01
C GLU A 210 11.17 1.84 14.03
N LEU A 211 10.48 0.83 14.56
CA LEU A 211 9.05 0.88 14.87
C LEU A 211 8.85 1.57 16.22
N LEU A 212 8.18 2.72 16.21
CA LEU A 212 7.90 3.45 17.44
C LEU A 212 6.56 3.08 18.08
N GLN A 213 5.55 2.80 17.25
CA GLN A 213 4.23 2.36 17.71
C GLN A 213 3.52 1.57 16.62
N LEU A 214 2.80 0.54 17.04
CA LEU A 214 1.85 -0.22 16.22
C LEU A 214 0.53 -0.29 16.97
N GLY A 215 -0.56 0.01 16.28
CA GLY A 215 -1.90 -0.08 16.88
C GLY A 215 -2.98 0.21 15.85
N SER A 216 -4.25 0.18 16.25
CA SER A 216 -5.34 0.67 15.42
C SER A 216 -5.16 2.16 15.11
N ALA A 217 -5.77 2.64 14.02
CA ALA A 217 -5.72 4.06 13.68
C ALA A 217 -6.20 4.93 14.86
N GLU A 218 -7.29 4.53 15.53
CA GLU A 218 -7.82 5.22 16.72
C GLU A 218 -6.80 5.25 17.86
N GLU A 219 -6.18 4.12 18.18
CA GLU A 219 -5.21 4.01 19.27
C GLU A 219 -3.97 4.89 19.04
N VAL A 220 -3.39 4.82 17.83
CA VAL A 220 -2.19 5.60 17.50
C VAL A 220 -2.45 7.11 17.55
N PHE A 221 -3.63 7.55 17.11
CA PHE A 221 -3.98 8.97 17.09
C PHE A 221 -4.49 9.49 18.43
N ARG A 222 -5.15 8.68 19.27
CA ARG A 222 -5.63 9.11 20.60
C ARG A 222 -4.61 8.91 21.71
N HIS A 223 -3.74 7.93 21.58
CA HIS A 223 -2.78 7.51 22.60
C HIS A 223 -1.37 7.35 22.01
N PRO A 224 -0.75 8.46 21.53
CA PRO A 224 0.61 8.40 21.00
C PRO A 224 1.58 7.96 22.10
N ALA A 225 2.47 7.01 21.77
CA ALA A 225 3.39 6.41 22.72
C ALA A 225 4.47 7.38 23.23
N ASN A 226 4.72 8.48 22.52
CA ASN A 226 5.70 9.51 22.91
C ASN A 226 5.42 10.85 22.24
N ASP A 227 6.14 11.89 22.71
CA ASP A 227 5.99 13.27 22.23
C ASP A 227 6.36 13.43 20.74
N TYR A 228 7.27 12.62 20.22
CA TYR A 228 7.62 12.65 18.80
C TYR A 228 6.41 12.23 17.95
N ILE A 229 5.74 11.14 18.29
CA ILE A 229 4.53 10.69 17.58
C ILE A 229 3.41 11.72 17.71
N ALA A 230 3.18 12.25 18.91
CA ALA A 230 2.18 13.29 19.15
C ALA A 230 2.42 14.52 18.26
N SER A 231 3.66 15.00 18.22
CA SER A 231 4.06 16.14 17.37
C SER A 231 3.99 15.80 15.87
N PHE A 232 4.47 14.59 15.49
CA PHE A 232 4.45 14.13 14.10
C PHE A 232 3.01 14.02 13.56
N LEU A 233 2.07 13.58 14.39
CA LEU A 233 0.65 13.41 14.01
C LEU A 233 -0.17 14.71 14.07
N GLY A 234 0.38 15.83 14.57
CA GLY A 234 -0.32 17.10 14.64
C GLY A 234 -1.64 17.03 15.44
N LEU A 235 -1.63 16.34 16.58
CA LEU A 235 -2.85 15.91 17.27
C LEU A 235 -3.77 17.03 17.75
N ASN A 236 -3.31 18.28 17.84
CA ASN A 236 -4.13 19.43 18.16
C ASN A 236 -5.15 19.78 17.07
N ASP A 237 -5.03 19.12 15.91
CA ASP A 237 -5.74 19.47 14.69
C ASP A 237 -6.82 18.45 14.30
N ILE A 238 -7.08 17.43 15.13
CA ILE A 238 -8.04 16.37 14.82
C ILE A 238 -9.31 16.53 15.66
N VAL A 239 -10.47 16.56 15.00
CA VAL A 239 -11.78 16.52 15.63
C VAL A 239 -12.39 15.13 15.43
N TRP A 240 -12.67 14.46 16.54
CA TRP A 240 -13.28 13.13 16.57
C TRP A 240 -14.80 13.23 16.72
N LYS A 241 -15.54 12.30 16.12
CA LYS A 241 -16.96 12.10 16.38
C LYS A 241 -17.15 11.25 17.65
N ASP A 242 -18.38 11.24 18.18
CA ASP A 242 -18.73 10.44 19.37
C ASP A 242 -18.59 8.92 19.14
N ASP A 243 -18.70 8.46 17.89
CA ASP A 243 -18.52 7.06 17.49
C ASP A 243 -17.04 6.65 17.34
N GLY A 244 -16.09 7.55 17.62
CA GLY A 244 -14.66 7.31 17.50
C GLY A 244 -14.09 7.56 16.10
N SER A 245 -14.92 7.86 15.10
CA SER A 245 -14.44 8.18 13.75
C SER A 245 -13.97 9.64 13.65
N VAL A 246 -13.06 9.92 12.69
CA VAL A 246 -12.57 11.29 12.45
C VAL A 246 -13.66 12.13 11.79
N LEU A 247 -13.98 13.27 12.40
CA LEU A 247 -14.89 14.24 11.83
C LEU A 247 -14.17 15.20 10.86
N LYS A 248 -13.01 15.72 11.30
CA LYS A 248 -12.26 16.76 10.57
C LYS A 248 -10.81 16.81 11.04
N VAL A 249 -9.89 17.03 10.09
CA VAL A 249 -8.51 17.47 10.38
C VAL A 249 -8.44 18.96 10.11
N ILE A 250 -8.05 19.75 11.13
CA ILE A 250 -7.90 21.20 11.03
C ILE A 250 -6.46 21.47 10.60
N ARG A 251 -6.26 22.06 9.42
CA ARG A 251 -4.94 22.52 9.00
C ARG A 251 -4.77 23.98 9.39
N HIS A 252 -3.81 24.26 10.24
CA HIS A 252 -3.33 25.61 10.44
C HIS A 252 -2.37 25.93 9.28
N GLY A 253 -2.81 26.85 8.40
CA GLY A 253 -2.05 27.32 7.23
C GLY A 253 -0.86 28.20 7.62
#